data_2ae4411d107f0d94e887a3281c0f7110
#
_entry.id   2ae4411d107f0d94e887a3281c0f7110
#
_cell.length_a   1.000
_cell.length_b   1.000
_cell.length_c   1.000
_cell.angle_alpha   90.00
_cell.angle_beta   90.00
_cell.angle_gamma   90.00
#
_symmetry.space_group_name_H-M   'P 1'
#
loop_
_entity.id
_entity.type
_entity.pdbx_description
1 polymer ?
#
loop_
_entity_poly.entity_id
_entity_poly.type
_entity_poly.pdbx_seq_one_letter_code
_entity_poly.pdbx_strand_id
1 'polypeptide(L)'
;MYDIGEYKRIEGSALKIQDERRTEMGILIRGGRIVDAATDTDKTGDIYLEDGIIAEIGQKLKNKDGDRVIDAKGKLVMPGIIDLHVHFRDPGQTHKEDIKSGAAAAARGGVTTVVAMPNTTPTIDNPDRVNYVHNKAAQVSGIHVLQAGAATMGEKGTELADIAGMVKAGIPAVSEDGKSVMNTALCKEAMRIAAECGVPFFDHCEDIDLRGDGCMNEDENAKRLGLPGICNAVEDTITARDIILALETGVHLHLCHCSTYGDAQMMKIVKEKGYDNITAEVCPHHFILSSDDIKTDDPNYKMNPPLRTPKDVEALKQGLKDGTIEVISTDHAPHSAQEKTGSMKNAPFGIVGLETSLPLTYTELVEKDVITLKQMVEKMCLNPAKILGLDRGTLQKGHPADVIIVDTEQEYAIDKNKFVSKGHNTPFDGWKVKGKVLYTICDGKIVFKNQEEKES
;
A
#
# COMPACT_ATOMS: atom_id res chain seq x y z
N MET A 1 31.55 -5.28 -26.35
CA MET A 1 31.39 -6.74 -26.32
C MET A 1 31.88 -7.17 -24.93
N TYR A 2 31.03 -7.10 -23.91
CA TYR A 2 31.31 -7.53 -22.54
C TYR A 2 30.47 -8.75 -22.26
N ASP A 3 31.17 -9.81 -21.89
CA ASP A 3 30.69 -11.15 -21.63
C ASP A 3 29.80 -11.17 -20.38
N ILE A 4 28.56 -11.69 -20.51
CA ILE A 4 27.63 -11.82 -19.42
C ILE A 4 27.93 -13.17 -18.74
N GLY A 5 28.87 -13.12 -17.77
CA GLY A 5 29.22 -14.26 -16.93
C GLY A 5 28.10 -14.67 -15.98
N GLU A 6 27.84 -15.95 -15.96
CA GLU A 6 26.89 -16.70 -15.12
C GLU A 6 26.85 -16.23 -13.66
N TYR A 7 25.64 -15.91 -13.15
CA TYR A 7 25.39 -15.76 -11.72
C TYR A 7 25.49 -17.11 -11.01
N LYS A 8 26.68 -17.40 -10.46
CA LYS A 8 26.85 -18.50 -9.52
C LYS A 8 26.19 -18.15 -8.18
N ARG A 9 25.22 -18.96 -7.76
CA ARG A 9 24.75 -19.01 -6.36
C ARG A 9 25.96 -19.13 -5.43
N ILE A 10 26.06 -18.20 -4.50
CA ILE A 10 27.00 -18.30 -3.39
C ILE A 10 26.39 -19.28 -2.38
N GLU A 11 26.85 -20.52 -2.41
CA GLU A 11 26.62 -21.48 -1.33
C GLU A 11 27.46 -21.07 -0.13
N GLY A 12 26.80 -20.41 0.85
CA GLY A 12 27.38 -20.17 2.16
C GLY A 12 27.54 -21.47 2.92
N SER A 13 28.75 -21.77 3.37
CA SER A 13 29.08 -22.92 4.21
C SER A 13 28.21 -22.96 5.45
N ALA A 14 27.31 -23.93 5.53
CA ALA A 14 26.49 -24.21 6.68
C ALA A 14 27.35 -24.77 7.81
N LEU A 15 27.60 -23.97 8.84
CA LEU A 15 27.92 -24.47 10.16
C LEU A 15 26.71 -25.28 10.63
N LYS A 16 26.89 -26.62 10.75
CA LYS A 16 25.93 -27.51 11.40
C LYS A 16 25.88 -27.18 12.90
N ILE A 17 25.01 -26.26 13.27
CA ILE A 17 24.47 -26.21 14.62
C ILE A 17 23.33 -27.23 14.58
N GLN A 18 23.46 -28.31 15.34
CA GLN A 18 22.35 -29.18 15.70
C GLN A 18 21.43 -28.36 16.62
N ASP A 19 20.51 -27.59 16.00
CA ASP A 19 19.38 -27.00 16.68
C ASP A 19 18.28 -28.09 16.70
N GLU A 20 17.92 -28.51 17.90
CA GLU A 20 16.71 -29.29 18.10
C GLU A 20 15.57 -28.43 17.59
N ARG A 21 15.13 -28.67 16.34
CA ARG A 21 13.99 -28.00 15.74
C ARG A 21 12.78 -28.29 16.62
N ARG A 22 12.44 -27.35 17.50
CA ARG A 22 11.06 -27.18 17.91
C ARG A 22 10.30 -26.98 16.61
N THR A 23 9.58 -27.97 16.17
CA THR A 23 8.57 -27.80 15.13
C THR A 23 7.66 -26.68 15.61
N GLU A 24 7.67 -25.52 14.94
CA GLU A 24 6.69 -24.46 15.22
C GLU A 24 5.32 -25.11 15.06
N MET A 25 4.42 -24.92 16.05
CA MET A 25 3.06 -25.47 16.01
C MET A 25 2.37 -25.00 14.74
N GLY A 26 1.81 -25.92 13.97
CA GLY A 26 1.04 -25.60 12.78
C GLY A 26 -0.23 -24.80 13.11
N ILE A 27 -0.77 -24.14 12.11
CA ILE A 27 -2.06 -23.44 12.22
C ILE A 27 -3.03 -24.05 11.21
N LEU A 28 -4.14 -24.56 11.71
CA LEU A 28 -5.26 -25.02 10.87
C LEU A 28 -6.38 -23.95 10.90
N ILE A 29 -6.60 -23.28 9.76
CA ILE A 29 -7.75 -22.39 9.53
C ILE A 29 -8.87 -23.25 8.96
N ARG A 30 -10.00 -23.37 9.68
CA ARG A 30 -11.05 -24.31 9.36
C ARG A 30 -12.33 -23.67 8.85
N GLY A 31 -12.83 -24.15 7.72
CA GLY A 31 -14.19 -23.89 7.23
C GLY A 31 -14.44 -22.46 6.71
N GLY A 32 -13.39 -21.70 6.37
CA GLY A 32 -13.50 -20.36 5.84
C GLY A 32 -13.86 -20.32 4.36
N ARG A 33 -14.45 -19.22 3.89
CA ARG A 33 -14.57 -18.92 2.46
C ARG A 33 -13.21 -18.44 1.96
N ILE A 34 -12.51 -19.28 1.24
CA ILE A 34 -11.18 -19.02 0.70
C ILE A 34 -11.34 -18.30 -0.63
N VAL A 35 -10.79 -17.09 -0.73
CA VAL A 35 -10.76 -16.29 -1.97
C VAL A 35 -9.31 -15.97 -2.32
N ASP A 36 -8.88 -16.41 -3.51
CA ASP A 36 -7.54 -16.18 -4.04
C ASP A 36 -7.62 -15.87 -5.53
N ALA A 37 -7.21 -14.66 -5.91
CA ALA A 37 -7.25 -14.20 -7.30
C ALA A 37 -6.22 -14.90 -8.19
N ALA A 38 -5.08 -15.31 -7.64
CA ALA A 38 -4.02 -15.98 -8.40
C ALA A 38 -4.42 -17.38 -8.89
N THR A 39 -5.27 -18.07 -8.14
CA THR A 39 -5.75 -19.43 -8.44
C THR A 39 -7.19 -19.47 -8.92
N ASP A 40 -7.83 -18.31 -9.10
CA ASP A 40 -9.25 -18.20 -9.41
C ASP A 40 -10.15 -18.96 -8.40
N THR A 41 -9.72 -19.00 -7.13
CA THR A 41 -10.42 -19.72 -6.07
C THR A 41 -11.45 -18.81 -5.37
N ASP A 42 -12.67 -19.33 -5.21
CA ASP A 42 -13.71 -18.82 -4.31
C ASP A 42 -14.54 -20.03 -3.83
N LYS A 43 -14.15 -20.62 -2.71
CA LYS A 43 -14.79 -21.82 -2.16
C LYS A 43 -14.59 -21.93 -0.66
N THR A 44 -15.51 -22.62 0.02
CA THR A 44 -15.32 -22.97 1.44
C THR A 44 -14.31 -24.12 1.57
N GLY A 45 -13.39 -24.01 2.53
CA GLY A 45 -12.37 -25.01 2.78
C GLY A 45 -11.54 -24.75 4.02
N ASP A 46 -10.52 -25.58 4.20
CA ASP A 46 -9.52 -25.45 5.26
C ASP A 46 -8.16 -25.11 4.67
N ILE A 47 -7.35 -24.35 5.40
CA ILE A 47 -5.95 -24.07 5.07
C ILE A 47 -5.07 -24.52 6.24
N TYR A 48 -4.04 -25.29 5.94
CA TYR A 48 -3.04 -25.71 6.92
C TYR A 48 -1.72 -25.00 6.67
N LEU A 49 -1.23 -24.29 7.68
CA LEU A 49 0.01 -23.54 7.69
C LEU A 49 1.04 -24.28 8.53
N GLU A 50 2.23 -24.48 8.00
CA GLU A 50 3.34 -25.14 8.67
C GLU A 50 4.66 -24.58 8.17
N ASP A 51 5.65 -24.42 9.04
CA ASP A 51 7.00 -23.93 8.71
C ASP A 51 6.98 -22.59 7.92
N GLY A 52 6.05 -21.70 8.23
CA GLY A 52 5.94 -20.38 7.60
C GLY A 52 5.32 -20.38 6.19
N ILE A 53 4.86 -21.53 5.69
CA ILE A 53 4.27 -21.66 4.35
C ILE A 53 2.84 -22.22 4.41
N ILE A 54 2.12 -22.06 3.30
CA ILE A 54 0.84 -22.73 3.07
C ILE A 54 1.13 -24.19 2.68
N ALA A 55 0.97 -25.09 3.65
CA ALA A 55 1.32 -26.49 3.48
C ALA A 55 0.24 -27.26 2.71
N GLU A 56 -1.04 -26.98 2.99
CA GLU A 56 -2.16 -27.67 2.34
C GLU A 56 -3.43 -26.81 2.32
N ILE A 57 -4.21 -26.95 1.24
CA ILE A 57 -5.57 -26.41 1.12
C ILE A 57 -6.50 -27.55 0.74
N GLY A 58 -7.55 -27.74 1.52
CA GLY A 58 -8.46 -28.86 1.28
C GLY A 58 -9.77 -28.73 2.03
N GLN A 59 -10.43 -29.87 2.21
CA GLN A 59 -11.62 -29.97 3.04
C GLN A 59 -11.40 -31.00 4.13
N LYS A 60 -11.84 -30.71 5.37
CA LYS A 60 -11.71 -31.60 6.52
C LYS A 60 -10.26 -32.02 6.78
N LEU A 61 -9.35 -31.05 6.66
CA LEU A 61 -7.95 -31.28 6.99
C LEU A 61 -7.80 -31.65 8.46
N LYS A 62 -6.85 -32.56 8.74
CA LYS A 62 -6.54 -32.97 10.10
C LYS A 62 -5.47 -32.05 10.70
N ASN A 63 -5.67 -31.61 11.91
CA ASN A 63 -4.61 -30.98 12.70
C ASN A 63 -3.72 -32.04 13.31
N LYS A 64 -2.45 -31.71 13.54
CA LYS A 64 -1.51 -32.50 14.33
C LYS A 64 -1.68 -32.19 15.81
N ASP A 65 -1.14 -33.03 16.67
CA ASP A 65 -1.15 -32.77 18.12
C ASP A 65 -0.31 -31.49 18.41
N GLY A 66 -0.90 -30.60 19.15
CA GLY A 66 -0.29 -29.31 19.48
C GLY A 66 -0.60 -28.17 18.50
N ASP A 67 -1.19 -28.42 17.33
CA ASP A 67 -1.55 -27.38 16.39
C ASP A 67 -2.61 -26.42 16.94
N ARG A 68 -2.50 -25.17 16.52
CA ARG A 68 -3.55 -24.19 16.74
C ARG A 68 -4.64 -24.31 15.69
N VAL A 69 -5.88 -24.43 16.13
CA VAL A 69 -7.05 -24.44 15.24
C VAL A 69 -7.78 -23.10 15.36
N ILE A 70 -8.03 -22.45 14.20
CA ILE A 70 -8.81 -21.23 14.08
C ILE A 70 -10.10 -21.57 13.34
N ASP A 71 -11.26 -21.41 13.99
CA ASP A 71 -12.55 -21.56 13.33
C ASP A 71 -12.83 -20.30 12.48
N ALA A 72 -12.84 -20.47 11.16
CA ALA A 72 -13.14 -19.43 10.19
C ALA A 72 -14.49 -19.62 9.51
N LYS A 73 -15.37 -20.44 10.08
CA LYS A 73 -16.70 -20.71 9.50
C LYS A 73 -17.49 -19.43 9.33
N GLY A 74 -17.97 -19.16 8.10
CA GLY A 74 -18.69 -17.94 7.74
C GLY A 74 -17.80 -16.70 7.64
N LYS A 75 -16.47 -16.87 7.72
CA LYS A 75 -15.51 -15.77 7.55
C LYS A 75 -14.81 -15.86 6.20
N LEU A 76 -14.39 -14.72 5.68
CA LEU A 76 -13.52 -14.64 4.51
C LEU A 76 -12.08 -14.96 4.93
N VAL A 77 -11.40 -15.78 4.13
CA VAL A 77 -9.96 -16.05 4.23
C VAL A 77 -9.32 -15.69 2.91
N MET A 78 -8.39 -14.76 2.94
CA MET A 78 -7.72 -14.25 1.75
C MET A 78 -6.22 -14.04 2.01
N PRO A 79 -5.38 -13.83 0.96
CA PRO A 79 -3.98 -13.45 1.15
C PRO A 79 -3.83 -12.20 1.99
N GLY A 80 -2.71 -12.07 2.68
CA GLY A 80 -2.32 -10.83 3.34
C GLY A 80 -2.26 -9.67 2.35
N ILE A 81 -2.74 -8.51 2.76
CA ILE A 81 -2.72 -7.29 1.93
C ILE A 81 -1.29 -6.79 1.78
N ILE A 82 -0.96 -6.29 0.60
CA ILE A 82 0.30 -5.61 0.27
C ILE A 82 -0.02 -4.16 -0.06
N ASP A 83 0.46 -3.24 0.75
CA ASP A 83 0.23 -1.80 0.58
C ASP A 83 1.49 -1.14 0.02
N LEU A 84 1.38 -0.61 -1.19
CA LEU A 84 2.53 -0.04 -1.91
C LEU A 84 2.90 1.38 -1.44
N HIS A 85 2.08 2.00 -0.56
CA HIS A 85 2.24 3.41 -0.25
C HIS A 85 1.91 3.74 1.21
N VAL A 86 2.95 3.85 2.05
CA VAL A 86 2.80 4.25 3.46
C VAL A 86 3.91 5.19 3.92
N HIS A 87 3.64 5.99 4.95
CA HIS A 87 4.61 6.89 5.59
C HIS A 87 4.82 6.51 7.05
N PHE A 88 5.86 5.76 7.34
CA PHE A 88 6.19 5.38 8.72
C PHE A 88 7.00 6.43 9.48
N ARG A 89 7.33 7.55 8.82
CA ARG A 89 7.93 8.74 9.47
C ARG A 89 9.24 8.47 10.22
N ASP A 90 9.86 7.35 10.01
CA ASP A 90 11.08 6.88 10.68
C ASP A 90 12.18 6.61 9.64
N PRO A 91 13.26 7.35 9.69
CA PRO A 91 13.80 8.19 10.77
C PRO A 91 13.20 9.60 10.88
N GLY A 92 13.36 10.18 12.08
CA GLY A 92 13.33 11.61 12.35
C GLY A 92 11.99 12.25 12.66
N GLN A 93 10.87 11.62 12.30
CA GLN A 93 9.52 12.16 12.57
C GLN A 93 8.69 11.18 13.43
N THR A 94 9.36 10.44 14.29
CA THR A 94 8.79 9.33 15.09
C THR A 94 7.72 9.74 16.09
N HIS A 95 7.52 11.04 16.29
CA HIS A 95 6.39 11.57 17.06
C HIS A 95 5.05 11.43 16.32
N LYS A 96 5.07 11.36 14.97
CA LYS A 96 3.86 11.19 14.12
C LYS A 96 3.54 9.71 13.92
N GLU A 97 4.57 8.90 13.66
CA GLU A 97 4.53 7.45 13.48
C GLU A 97 5.96 6.91 13.58
N ASP A 98 6.12 5.62 13.87
CA ASP A 98 7.38 4.91 13.73
C ASP A 98 7.16 3.52 13.11
N ILE A 99 8.24 2.83 12.75
CA ILE A 99 8.15 1.50 12.12
C ILE A 99 7.36 0.53 12.99
N LYS A 100 7.49 0.58 14.32
CA LYS A 100 6.80 -0.34 15.22
C LYS A 100 5.30 -0.09 15.25
N SER A 101 4.88 1.15 15.45
CA SER A 101 3.45 1.51 15.52
C SER A 101 2.77 1.40 14.15
N GLY A 102 3.44 1.84 13.08
CA GLY A 102 2.94 1.69 11.72
C GLY A 102 2.78 0.22 11.30
N ALA A 103 3.76 -0.64 11.61
CA ALA A 103 3.65 -2.08 11.36
C ALA A 103 2.52 -2.74 12.17
N ALA A 104 2.29 -2.30 13.41
CA ALA A 104 1.17 -2.78 14.22
C ALA A 104 -0.19 -2.32 13.66
N ALA A 105 -0.29 -1.07 13.15
CA ALA A 105 -1.47 -0.57 12.47
C ALA A 105 -1.74 -1.33 11.16
N ALA A 106 -0.71 -1.61 10.39
CA ALA A 106 -0.78 -2.45 9.19
C ALA A 106 -1.30 -3.85 9.51
N ALA A 107 -0.69 -4.52 10.49
CA ALA A 107 -1.14 -5.84 10.93
C ALA A 107 -2.62 -5.84 11.35
N ARG A 108 -3.06 -4.82 12.08
CA ARG A 108 -4.48 -4.66 12.47
C ARG A 108 -5.41 -4.45 11.26
N GLY A 109 -4.93 -3.79 10.22
CA GLY A 109 -5.66 -3.59 8.96
C GLY A 109 -5.64 -4.77 8.01
N GLY A 110 -4.96 -5.88 8.36
CA GLY A 110 -4.83 -7.06 7.49
C GLY A 110 -3.65 -6.97 6.51
N VAL A 111 -2.78 -5.98 6.67
CA VAL A 111 -1.63 -5.76 5.80
C VAL A 111 -0.42 -6.55 6.32
N THR A 112 0.17 -7.38 5.47
CA THR A 112 1.36 -8.20 5.78
C THR A 112 2.65 -7.66 5.17
N THR A 113 2.54 -6.79 4.17
CA THR A 113 3.68 -6.17 3.50
C THR A 113 3.36 -4.71 3.17
N VAL A 114 4.29 -3.81 3.44
CA VAL A 114 4.18 -2.39 3.10
C VAL A 114 5.43 -1.90 2.37
N VAL A 115 5.26 -0.88 1.51
CA VAL A 115 6.38 -0.08 0.97
C VAL A 115 6.33 1.30 1.64
N ALA A 116 7.34 1.60 2.45
CA ALA A 116 7.48 2.88 3.11
C ALA A 116 8.15 3.90 2.17
N MET A 117 7.56 5.09 2.06
CA MET A 117 8.07 6.16 1.20
C MET A 117 9.32 6.83 1.78
N PRO A 118 10.20 7.40 0.92
CA PRO A 118 11.52 7.88 1.32
C PRO A 118 11.54 9.25 2.01
N ASN A 119 10.42 9.97 2.06
CA ASN A 119 10.29 11.36 2.54
C ASN A 119 10.40 11.53 4.06
N THR A 120 11.41 10.94 4.65
CA THR A 120 11.74 11.00 6.07
C THR A 120 12.76 12.12 6.39
N THR A 121 13.17 12.25 7.64
CA THR A 121 14.20 13.22 8.07
C THR A 121 15.29 12.52 8.89
N PRO A 122 16.45 12.20 8.28
CA PRO A 122 16.82 12.47 6.88
C PRO A 122 16.09 11.61 5.86
N THR A 123 15.98 12.09 4.62
CA THR A 123 15.44 11.37 3.46
C THR A 123 16.20 10.05 3.21
N ILE A 124 15.52 9.01 2.76
CA ILE A 124 16.17 7.74 2.40
C ILE A 124 16.75 7.83 0.98
N ASP A 125 17.94 8.39 0.85
CA ASP A 125 18.62 8.73 -0.41
C ASP A 125 19.99 8.06 -0.57
N ASN A 126 20.34 7.12 0.31
CA ASN A 126 21.58 6.36 0.25
C ASN A 126 21.44 5.00 0.94
N PRO A 127 22.38 4.04 0.66
CA PRO A 127 22.32 2.67 1.20
C PRO A 127 22.32 2.58 2.73
N ASP A 128 23.04 3.45 3.43
CA ASP A 128 23.12 3.39 4.90
C ASP A 128 21.75 3.66 5.55
N ARG A 129 20.98 4.57 4.97
CA ARG A 129 19.62 4.88 5.44
C ARG A 129 18.62 3.77 5.12
N VAL A 130 18.77 3.12 3.96
CA VAL A 130 18.01 1.90 3.64
C VAL A 130 18.27 0.81 4.67
N ASN A 131 19.55 0.54 4.96
CA ASN A 131 19.97 -0.44 5.96
C ASN A 131 19.46 -0.11 7.37
N TYR A 132 19.41 1.18 7.73
CA TYR A 132 18.83 1.61 9.01
C TYR A 132 17.36 1.15 9.13
N VAL A 133 16.54 1.41 8.10
CA VAL A 133 15.11 1.03 8.12
C VAL A 133 14.95 -0.49 8.17
N HIS A 134 15.66 -1.23 7.31
CA HIS A 134 15.59 -2.68 7.27
C HIS A 134 16.00 -3.32 8.59
N ASN A 135 17.12 -2.87 9.19
CA ASN A 135 17.60 -3.38 10.47
C ASN A 135 16.62 -3.09 11.61
N LYS A 136 16.02 -1.90 11.61
CA LYS A 136 15.02 -1.54 12.62
C LYS A 136 13.72 -2.33 12.44
N ALA A 137 13.22 -2.45 11.21
CA ALA A 137 12.05 -3.25 10.91
C ALA A 137 12.21 -4.71 11.34
N ALA A 138 13.36 -5.33 11.06
CA ALA A 138 13.66 -6.70 11.47
C ALA A 138 13.61 -6.91 13.01
N GLN A 139 13.82 -5.86 13.79
CA GLN A 139 13.78 -5.93 15.26
C GLN A 139 12.40 -5.69 15.86
N VAL A 140 11.55 -4.87 15.22
CA VAL A 140 10.33 -4.35 15.85
C VAL A 140 9.04 -4.65 15.09
N SER A 141 9.15 -5.11 13.83
CA SER A 141 7.99 -5.39 12.97
C SER A 141 7.61 -6.86 13.00
N GLY A 142 6.30 -7.12 12.99
CA GLY A 142 5.75 -8.47 12.75
C GLY A 142 5.37 -8.70 11.29
N ILE A 143 5.48 -7.68 10.43
CA ILE A 143 5.16 -7.73 9.00
C ILE A 143 6.39 -7.34 8.17
N HIS A 144 6.30 -7.48 6.85
CA HIS A 144 7.35 -7.06 5.93
C HIS A 144 7.27 -5.55 5.70
N VAL A 145 8.33 -4.84 6.08
CA VAL A 145 8.50 -3.41 5.81
C VAL A 145 9.59 -3.25 4.77
N LEU A 146 9.17 -2.97 3.55
CA LEU A 146 10.04 -2.62 2.43
C LEU A 146 10.21 -1.11 2.39
N GLN A 147 11.37 -0.62 1.95
CA GLN A 147 11.70 0.80 1.92
C GLN A 147 11.97 1.26 0.51
N ALA A 148 11.20 2.21 -0.03
CA ALA A 148 11.53 2.90 -1.28
C ALA A 148 12.74 3.84 -1.09
N GLY A 149 13.55 4.01 -2.14
CA GLY A 149 14.66 4.95 -2.14
C GLY A 149 14.30 6.24 -2.90
N ALA A 150 14.80 7.39 -2.43
CA ALA A 150 14.58 8.67 -3.11
C ALA A 150 15.26 8.70 -4.50
N ALA A 151 14.61 9.33 -5.46
CA ALA A 151 15.19 9.56 -6.79
C ALA A 151 16.31 10.61 -6.74
N THR A 152 16.16 11.64 -5.89
CA THR A 152 17.13 12.73 -5.76
C THR A 152 17.62 12.90 -4.32
N MET A 153 18.82 13.47 -4.18
CA MET A 153 19.44 13.75 -2.88
C MET A 153 18.57 14.67 -2.04
N GLY A 154 18.10 14.15 -0.90
CA GLY A 154 17.21 14.88 0.02
C GLY A 154 15.87 15.28 -0.57
N GLU A 155 15.42 14.63 -1.67
CA GLU A 155 14.21 14.98 -2.43
C GLU A 155 14.17 16.47 -2.82
N LYS A 156 15.30 16.97 -3.33
CA LYS A 156 15.45 18.37 -3.75
C LYS A 156 15.26 18.60 -5.25
N GLY A 157 15.16 17.52 -6.04
CA GLY A 157 14.99 17.60 -7.49
C GLY A 157 16.19 18.21 -8.24
N THR A 158 17.40 18.23 -7.64
CA THR A 158 18.58 18.92 -8.22
C THR A 158 19.76 17.99 -8.50
N GLU A 159 19.88 16.88 -7.80
CA GLU A 159 20.97 15.91 -7.92
C GLU A 159 20.43 14.50 -7.68
N LEU A 160 20.85 13.51 -8.49
CA LEU A 160 20.43 12.12 -8.32
C LEU A 160 20.95 11.53 -7.00
N ALA A 161 20.11 10.73 -6.35
CA ALA A 161 20.52 9.88 -5.24
C ALA A 161 21.34 8.67 -5.74
N ASP A 162 21.95 7.91 -4.82
CA ASP A 162 22.63 6.66 -5.16
C ASP A 162 21.62 5.52 -5.39
N ILE A 163 20.83 5.63 -6.45
CA ILE A 163 19.77 4.65 -6.80
C ILE A 163 20.34 3.24 -6.88
N ALA A 164 21.43 3.04 -7.63
CA ALA A 164 22.03 1.72 -7.82
C ALA A 164 22.58 1.12 -6.52
N GLY A 165 23.15 1.96 -5.64
CA GLY A 165 23.58 1.54 -4.30
C GLY A 165 22.42 1.17 -3.41
N MET A 166 21.32 1.93 -3.44
CA MET A 166 20.11 1.63 -2.67
C MET A 166 19.41 0.35 -3.17
N VAL A 167 19.38 0.09 -4.48
CA VAL A 167 18.86 -1.20 -5.01
C VAL A 167 19.69 -2.38 -4.50
N LYS A 168 21.02 -2.26 -4.47
CA LYS A 168 21.89 -3.29 -3.86
C LYS A 168 21.63 -3.46 -2.36
N ALA A 169 21.20 -2.40 -1.67
CA ALA A 169 20.78 -2.44 -0.27
C ALA A 169 19.35 -2.98 -0.08
N GLY A 170 18.61 -3.24 -1.17
CA GLY A 170 17.31 -3.93 -1.16
C GLY A 170 16.08 -3.06 -1.25
N ILE A 171 16.16 -1.84 -1.83
CA ILE A 171 14.94 -1.09 -2.12
C ILE A 171 14.12 -1.80 -3.21
N PRO A 172 12.79 -1.91 -3.09
CA PRO A 172 11.93 -2.51 -4.11
C PRO A 172 11.51 -1.52 -5.19
N ALA A 173 11.64 -0.21 -4.94
CA ALA A 173 11.18 0.86 -5.82
C ALA A 173 11.97 2.16 -5.58
N VAL A 174 11.97 3.03 -6.58
CA VAL A 174 12.45 4.43 -6.47
C VAL A 174 11.25 5.34 -6.41
N SER A 175 11.28 6.38 -5.57
CA SER A 175 10.20 7.38 -5.48
C SER A 175 10.74 8.76 -5.09
N GLU A 176 10.02 9.80 -5.45
CA GLU A 176 10.23 11.18 -4.94
C GLU A 176 9.00 11.64 -4.15
N ASP A 177 8.32 10.70 -3.49
CA ASP A 177 6.98 10.90 -2.93
C ASP A 177 6.82 12.12 -2.01
N GLY A 178 5.63 12.73 -2.17
CA GLY A 178 5.29 14.02 -1.60
C GLY A 178 5.86 15.20 -2.38
N LYS A 179 6.58 14.93 -3.49
CA LYS A 179 7.09 15.88 -4.47
C LYS A 179 7.20 15.18 -5.83
N SER A 180 7.45 15.96 -6.87
CA SER A 180 7.85 15.43 -8.18
C SER A 180 9.23 15.93 -8.55
N VAL A 181 9.97 15.15 -9.32
CA VAL A 181 11.21 15.63 -9.94
C VAL A 181 10.84 16.59 -11.07
N MET A 182 10.77 17.89 -10.80
CA MET A 182 10.32 18.93 -11.77
C MET A 182 11.25 19.04 -12.97
N ASN A 183 12.55 18.79 -12.79
CA ASN A 183 13.51 18.76 -13.91
C ASN A 183 13.32 17.48 -14.73
N THR A 184 12.69 17.60 -15.89
CA THR A 184 12.35 16.47 -16.76
C THR A 184 13.60 15.66 -17.20
N ALA A 185 14.76 16.30 -17.41
CA ALA A 185 15.98 15.58 -17.78
C ALA A 185 16.51 14.74 -16.61
N LEU A 186 16.43 15.26 -15.39
CA LEU A 186 16.81 14.56 -14.17
C LEU A 186 15.86 13.40 -13.88
N CYS A 187 14.53 13.62 -14.03
CA CYS A 187 13.50 12.60 -13.87
C CYS A 187 13.73 11.43 -14.86
N LYS A 188 13.94 11.74 -16.14
CA LYS A 188 14.27 10.75 -17.17
C LYS A 188 15.51 9.92 -16.80
N GLU A 189 16.56 10.56 -16.29
CA GLU A 189 17.79 9.86 -15.90
C GLU A 189 17.56 8.96 -14.67
N ALA A 190 16.79 9.41 -13.68
CA ALA A 190 16.40 8.58 -12.53
C ALA A 190 15.62 7.33 -12.99
N MET A 191 14.62 7.52 -13.87
CA MET A 191 13.85 6.44 -14.48
C MET A 191 14.72 5.45 -15.27
N ARG A 192 15.69 5.96 -16.04
CA ARG A 192 16.63 5.12 -16.80
C ARG A 192 17.46 4.24 -15.86
N ILE A 193 17.98 4.81 -14.77
CA ILE A 193 18.77 4.05 -13.78
C ILE A 193 17.87 3.02 -13.07
N ALA A 194 16.64 3.39 -12.70
CA ALA A 194 15.69 2.46 -12.11
C ALA A 194 15.39 1.27 -13.04
N ALA A 195 15.17 1.54 -14.34
CA ALA A 195 14.98 0.52 -15.37
C ALA A 195 16.19 -0.41 -15.49
N GLU A 196 17.40 0.13 -15.53
CA GLU A 196 18.65 -0.65 -15.59
C GLU A 196 18.87 -1.52 -14.33
N CYS A 197 18.40 -1.04 -13.20
CA CYS A 197 18.43 -1.78 -11.93
C CYS A 197 17.27 -2.78 -11.78
N GLY A 198 16.28 -2.77 -12.68
CA GLY A 198 15.13 -3.68 -12.66
C GLY A 198 14.13 -3.39 -11.55
N VAL A 199 14.02 -2.14 -11.10
CA VAL A 199 13.04 -1.71 -10.08
C VAL A 199 12.07 -0.69 -10.65
N PRO A 200 10.79 -0.67 -10.22
CA PRO A 200 9.81 0.30 -10.64
C PRO A 200 10.11 1.71 -10.10
N PHE A 201 9.58 2.71 -10.80
CA PHE A 201 9.55 4.10 -10.38
C PHE A 201 8.12 4.44 -9.91
N PHE A 202 7.97 4.78 -8.63
CA PHE A 202 6.72 5.15 -7.99
C PHE A 202 6.61 6.67 -7.98
N ASP A 203 5.62 7.20 -8.68
CA ASP A 203 5.57 8.62 -8.99
C ASP A 203 4.38 9.31 -8.34
N HIS A 204 4.69 10.30 -7.49
CA HIS A 204 3.72 11.29 -6.98
C HIS A 204 3.58 12.38 -8.02
N CYS A 205 2.53 12.30 -8.84
CA CYS A 205 2.32 13.22 -9.97
C CYS A 205 1.82 14.59 -9.49
N GLU A 206 2.74 15.53 -9.29
CA GLU A 206 2.39 16.89 -8.87
C GLU A 206 3.26 17.93 -9.53
N ASP A 207 2.66 18.84 -10.29
CA ASP A 207 3.32 20.07 -10.71
C ASP A 207 3.35 21.08 -9.54
N ILE A 208 4.52 21.16 -8.87
CA ILE A 208 4.70 21.93 -7.65
C ILE A 208 4.49 23.42 -7.92
N ASP A 209 4.90 23.92 -9.08
CA ASP A 209 4.78 25.33 -9.45
C ASP A 209 3.30 25.68 -9.71
N LEU A 210 2.56 24.79 -10.38
CA LEU A 210 1.14 24.97 -10.65
C LEU A 210 0.28 24.81 -9.40
N ARG A 211 0.66 23.93 -8.47
CA ARG A 211 -0.04 23.75 -7.18
C ARG A 211 -0.01 25.01 -6.33
N GLY A 212 1.14 25.68 -6.27
CA GLY A 212 1.33 26.84 -5.41
C GLY A 212 0.96 26.56 -3.95
N ASP A 213 0.16 27.45 -3.33
CA ASP A 213 -0.33 27.34 -1.96
C ASP A 213 -1.66 26.56 -1.83
N GLY A 214 -2.09 25.86 -2.88
CA GLY A 214 -3.33 25.07 -2.90
C GLY A 214 -3.41 24.06 -1.74
N CYS A 215 -4.62 23.85 -1.21
CA CYS A 215 -4.83 22.96 -0.06
C CYS A 215 -6.08 22.07 -0.17
N MET A 216 -6.91 22.27 -1.18
CA MET A 216 -8.05 21.43 -1.53
C MET A 216 -8.32 21.52 -3.05
N ASN A 217 -9.27 20.76 -3.57
CA ASN A 217 -9.63 20.86 -4.99
C ASN A 217 -10.07 22.27 -5.41
N GLU A 218 -9.69 22.71 -6.62
CA GLU A 218 -10.11 23.99 -7.17
C GLU A 218 -11.53 23.88 -7.73
N ASP A 219 -12.52 24.31 -6.95
CA ASP A 219 -13.93 24.31 -7.33
C ASP A 219 -14.74 25.38 -6.58
N GLU A 220 -16.07 25.34 -6.75
CA GLU A 220 -16.97 26.26 -6.05
C GLU A 220 -16.95 26.04 -4.52
N ASN A 221 -16.61 24.84 -4.05
CA ASN A 221 -16.50 24.56 -2.63
C ASN A 221 -15.28 25.23 -2.00
N ALA A 222 -14.13 25.23 -2.71
CA ALA A 222 -12.94 25.96 -2.28
C ALA A 222 -13.24 27.47 -2.17
N LYS A 223 -13.93 28.05 -3.15
CA LYS A 223 -14.37 29.45 -3.12
C LYS A 223 -15.29 29.73 -1.94
N ARG A 224 -16.27 28.86 -1.66
CA ARG A 224 -17.19 28.95 -0.52
C ARG A 224 -16.46 28.96 0.82
N LEU A 225 -15.41 28.13 0.95
CA LEU A 225 -14.60 28.02 2.16
C LEU A 225 -13.50 29.08 2.26
N GLY A 226 -13.23 29.80 1.18
CA GLY A 226 -12.14 30.81 1.12
C GLY A 226 -10.75 30.17 1.16
N LEU A 227 -10.62 28.95 0.64
CA LEU A 227 -9.39 28.17 0.62
C LEU A 227 -8.77 28.15 -0.78
N PRO A 228 -7.42 28.16 -0.91
CA PRO A 228 -6.76 28.09 -2.21
C PRO A 228 -6.92 26.67 -2.82
N GLY A 229 -7.23 26.66 -4.13
CA GLY A 229 -7.51 25.43 -4.87
C GLY A 229 -6.29 24.80 -5.51
N ILE A 230 -6.40 23.51 -5.81
CA ILE A 230 -5.47 22.69 -6.60
C ILE A 230 -6.25 22.15 -7.79
N CYS A 231 -5.97 22.63 -9.00
CA CYS A 231 -6.65 22.16 -10.21
C CYS A 231 -6.17 20.75 -10.60
N ASN A 232 -6.98 20.03 -11.41
CA ASN A 232 -6.61 18.69 -11.88
C ASN A 232 -5.32 18.72 -12.74
N ALA A 233 -5.08 19.82 -13.46
CA ALA A 233 -3.88 19.94 -14.29
C ALA A 233 -2.57 19.84 -13.49
N VAL A 234 -2.56 20.08 -12.18
CA VAL A 234 -1.40 19.87 -11.29
C VAL A 234 -0.93 18.40 -11.37
N GLU A 235 -1.85 17.46 -11.39
CA GLU A 235 -1.60 16.02 -11.47
C GLU A 235 -1.49 15.55 -12.93
N ASP A 236 -2.48 15.89 -13.77
CA ASP A 236 -2.59 15.42 -15.14
C ASP A 236 -1.36 15.74 -16.01
N THR A 237 -0.72 16.90 -15.82
CA THR A 237 0.47 17.29 -16.60
C THR A 237 1.69 16.46 -16.27
N ILE A 238 1.89 16.11 -15.00
CA ILE A 238 3.01 15.28 -14.57
C ILE A 238 2.73 13.83 -14.96
N THR A 239 1.52 13.32 -14.74
CA THR A 239 1.10 11.99 -15.21
C THR A 239 1.41 11.81 -16.71
N ALA A 240 0.99 12.76 -17.56
CA ALA A 240 1.26 12.69 -19.00
C ALA A 240 2.76 12.73 -19.33
N ARG A 241 3.52 13.61 -18.67
CA ARG A 241 4.98 13.70 -18.82
C ARG A 241 5.66 12.38 -18.50
N ASP A 242 5.30 11.79 -17.35
CA ASP A 242 6.04 10.64 -16.82
C ASP A 242 5.64 9.32 -17.50
N ILE A 243 4.42 9.22 -18.01
CA ILE A 243 4.04 8.17 -18.97
C ILE A 243 4.96 8.22 -20.21
N ILE A 244 5.17 9.40 -20.81
CA ILE A 244 6.05 9.56 -21.97
C ILE A 244 7.50 9.16 -21.65
N LEU A 245 8.01 9.57 -20.50
CA LEU A 245 9.36 9.23 -20.05
C LEU A 245 9.51 7.73 -19.78
N ALA A 246 8.51 7.11 -19.19
CA ALA A 246 8.52 5.66 -18.94
C ALA A 246 8.52 4.85 -20.23
N LEU A 247 7.76 5.26 -21.25
CA LEU A 247 7.77 4.61 -22.56
C LEU A 247 9.12 4.75 -23.27
N GLU A 248 9.85 5.84 -23.05
CA GLU A 248 11.16 6.06 -23.64
C GLU A 248 12.28 5.32 -22.88
N THR A 249 12.22 5.26 -21.56
CA THR A 249 13.25 4.64 -20.71
C THR A 249 13.04 3.14 -20.52
N GLY A 250 11.81 2.65 -20.72
CA GLY A 250 11.42 1.27 -20.47
C GLY A 250 11.25 0.93 -18.97
N VAL A 251 11.26 1.92 -18.09
CA VAL A 251 11.02 1.70 -16.65
C VAL A 251 9.59 1.20 -16.42
N HIS A 252 9.40 0.39 -15.39
CA HIS A 252 8.05 0.15 -14.86
C HIS A 252 7.63 1.40 -14.06
N LEU A 253 6.74 2.20 -14.62
CA LEU A 253 6.15 3.35 -13.94
C LEU A 253 4.92 2.91 -13.16
N HIS A 254 4.86 3.27 -11.89
CA HIS A 254 3.66 3.11 -11.07
C HIS A 254 3.18 4.49 -10.63
N LEU A 255 2.00 4.89 -11.13
CA LEU A 255 1.37 6.15 -10.76
C LEU A 255 0.73 6.00 -9.38
N CYS A 256 1.26 6.72 -8.39
CA CYS A 256 0.76 6.70 -7.03
C CYS A 256 -0.56 7.46 -6.90
N HIS A 257 -1.44 6.98 -6.01
CA HIS A 257 -2.66 7.65 -5.53
C HIS A 257 -3.40 8.52 -6.56
N CYS A 258 -3.63 8.00 -7.78
CA CYS A 258 -4.37 8.71 -8.83
C CYS A 258 -5.68 9.27 -8.31
N SER A 259 -5.98 10.53 -8.65
CA SER A 259 -7.16 11.22 -8.13
C SER A 259 -8.07 11.82 -9.18
N THR A 260 -7.65 11.91 -10.45
CA THR A 260 -8.37 12.67 -11.47
C THR A 260 -9.06 11.79 -12.54
N TYR A 261 -10.05 12.39 -13.18
CA TYR A 261 -10.61 11.84 -14.43
C TYR A 261 -9.53 11.77 -15.53
N GLY A 262 -8.57 12.72 -15.55
CA GLY A 262 -7.48 12.76 -16.51
C GLY A 262 -6.58 11.53 -16.39
N ASP A 263 -6.16 11.16 -15.18
CA ASP A 263 -5.37 9.96 -14.93
C ASP A 263 -6.08 8.70 -15.42
N ALA A 264 -7.37 8.55 -15.04
CA ALA A 264 -8.17 7.39 -15.45
C ALA A 264 -8.26 7.27 -16.98
N GLN A 265 -8.37 8.40 -17.71
CA GLN A 265 -8.40 8.40 -19.18
C GLN A 265 -7.01 8.09 -19.77
N MET A 266 -5.93 8.64 -19.23
CA MET A 266 -4.58 8.34 -19.68
C MET A 266 -4.23 6.87 -19.45
N MET A 267 -4.57 6.31 -18.28
CA MET A 267 -4.38 4.89 -17.99
C MET A 267 -5.20 4.00 -18.93
N LYS A 268 -6.43 4.38 -19.28
CA LYS A 268 -7.22 3.65 -20.28
C LYS A 268 -6.50 3.58 -21.63
N ILE A 269 -5.97 4.71 -22.11
CA ILE A 269 -5.20 4.77 -23.37
C ILE A 269 -3.95 3.88 -23.26
N VAL A 270 -3.23 3.93 -22.15
CA VAL A 270 -2.05 3.11 -21.86
C VAL A 270 -2.38 1.63 -22.01
N LYS A 271 -3.48 1.17 -21.38
CA LYS A 271 -3.91 -0.24 -21.43
C LYS A 271 -4.40 -0.65 -22.83
N GLU A 272 -5.17 0.20 -23.51
CA GLU A 272 -5.61 -0.06 -24.90
C GLU A 272 -4.44 -0.17 -25.88
N LYS A 273 -3.31 0.46 -25.60
CA LYS A 273 -2.07 0.35 -26.39
C LYS A 273 -1.19 -0.85 -26.00
N GLY A 274 -1.52 -1.56 -24.92
CA GLY A 274 -0.75 -2.72 -24.45
C GLY A 274 0.57 -2.34 -23.78
N TYR A 275 0.64 -1.19 -23.11
CA TYR A 275 1.81 -0.79 -22.32
C TYR A 275 1.72 -1.37 -20.91
N ASP A 276 2.22 -2.59 -20.73
CA ASP A 276 2.13 -3.34 -19.47
C ASP A 276 3.10 -2.85 -18.38
N ASN A 277 4.08 -2.03 -18.77
CA ASN A 277 5.06 -1.43 -17.85
C ASN A 277 4.58 -0.13 -17.19
N ILE A 278 3.30 0.22 -17.32
CA ILE A 278 2.70 1.37 -16.65
C ILE A 278 1.48 0.88 -15.87
N THR A 279 1.50 1.10 -14.57
CA THR A 279 0.44 0.71 -13.62
C THR A 279 0.02 1.90 -12.77
N ALA A 280 -1.13 1.80 -12.11
CA ALA A 280 -1.67 2.87 -11.28
C ALA A 280 -2.33 2.32 -10.01
N GLU A 281 -2.27 3.12 -8.95
CA GLU A 281 -3.01 2.88 -7.72
C GLU A 281 -3.98 4.01 -7.40
N VAL A 282 -4.96 3.70 -6.55
CA VAL A 282 -5.89 4.67 -6.00
C VAL A 282 -6.10 4.42 -4.51
N CYS A 283 -6.29 5.48 -3.73
CA CYS A 283 -6.56 5.37 -2.30
C CYS A 283 -8.07 5.35 -2.00
N PRO A 284 -8.50 4.68 -0.90
CA PRO A 284 -9.92 4.63 -0.53
C PRO A 284 -10.58 6.00 -0.45
N HIS A 285 -9.90 7.00 0.08
CA HIS A 285 -10.45 8.35 0.19
C HIS A 285 -10.73 8.99 -1.17
N HIS A 286 -9.98 8.67 -2.25
CA HIS A 286 -10.19 9.22 -3.58
C HIS A 286 -11.35 8.56 -4.34
N PHE A 287 -11.69 7.30 -4.07
CA PHE A 287 -12.85 6.68 -4.70
C PHE A 287 -14.12 6.70 -3.83
N ILE A 288 -14.04 7.23 -2.60
CA ILE A 288 -15.20 7.30 -1.68
C ILE A 288 -15.68 8.74 -1.52
N LEU A 289 -14.75 9.65 -1.23
CA LEU A 289 -15.05 11.04 -0.90
C LEU A 289 -14.79 11.96 -2.11
N SER A 290 -15.58 13.03 -2.17
CA SER A 290 -15.38 14.13 -3.09
C SER A 290 -15.16 15.45 -2.35
N SER A 291 -14.80 16.48 -3.08
CA SER A 291 -14.73 17.84 -2.52
C SER A 291 -16.06 18.31 -1.94
N ASP A 292 -17.20 17.80 -2.47
CA ASP A 292 -18.53 18.11 -1.95
C ASP A 292 -18.78 17.65 -0.52
N ASP A 293 -17.97 16.67 -0.03
CA ASP A 293 -18.06 16.14 1.34
C ASP A 293 -17.39 17.08 2.36
N ILE A 294 -16.56 18.00 1.92
CA ILE A 294 -15.88 19.00 2.76
C ILE A 294 -16.85 20.13 3.13
N LYS A 295 -17.53 19.98 4.27
CA LYS A 295 -18.57 20.94 4.69
C LYS A 295 -17.97 22.18 5.37
N THR A 296 -16.85 22.02 6.05
CA THR A 296 -16.14 23.06 6.82
C THR A 296 -14.65 22.98 6.57
N ASP A 297 -13.90 23.99 6.98
CA ASP A 297 -12.44 23.99 6.96
C ASP A 297 -11.88 23.03 8.03
N ASP A 298 -11.90 21.72 7.73
CA ASP A 298 -11.44 20.64 8.62
C ASP A 298 -10.16 20.00 8.07
N PRO A 299 -9.03 20.09 8.78
CA PRO A 299 -7.76 19.51 8.36
C PRO A 299 -7.79 17.98 8.10
N ASN A 300 -8.75 17.25 8.65
CA ASN A 300 -8.89 15.82 8.38
C ASN A 300 -9.32 15.51 6.93
N TYR A 301 -9.77 16.51 6.18
CA TYR A 301 -10.06 16.41 4.73
C TYR A 301 -8.92 16.93 3.87
N LYS A 302 -7.76 17.27 4.46
CA LYS A 302 -6.58 17.69 3.69
C LYS A 302 -5.64 16.53 3.45
N MET A 303 -5.58 16.06 2.22
CA MET A 303 -4.61 15.10 1.67
C MET A 303 -4.10 15.58 0.31
N ASN A 304 -3.05 14.98 -0.20
CA ASN A 304 -2.46 15.32 -1.50
C ASN A 304 -2.15 14.03 -2.29
N PRO A 305 -2.80 13.83 -3.45
CA PRO A 305 -3.75 14.73 -4.12
C PRO A 305 -5.01 15.02 -3.30
N PRO A 306 -5.70 16.16 -3.56
CA PRO A 306 -6.91 16.51 -2.84
C PRO A 306 -8.11 15.66 -3.25
N LEU A 307 -9.14 15.60 -2.43
CA LEU A 307 -10.43 15.04 -2.80
C LEU A 307 -11.02 15.84 -3.97
N ARG A 308 -11.21 15.18 -5.11
CA ARG A 308 -11.66 15.78 -6.37
C ARG A 308 -13.17 15.86 -6.46
N THR A 309 -13.69 16.14 -7.65
CA THR A 309 -15.13 16.21 -7.91
C THR A 309 -15.79 14.83 -7.93
N PRO A 310 -17.13 14.74 -7.79
CA PRO A 310 -17.84 13.46 -7.97
C PRO A 310 -17.59 12.79 -9.33
N LYS A 311 -17.31 13.58 -10.38
CA LYS A 311 -16.95 13.04 -11.71
C LYS A 311 -15.61 12.30 -11.67
N ASP A 312 -14.63 12.82 -10.93
CA ASP A 312 -13.32 12.17 -10.76
C ASP A 312 -13.49 10.87 -9.96
N VAL A 313 -14.22 10.91 -8.87
CA VAL A 313 -14.54 9.73 -8.04
C VAL A 313 -15.15 8.60 -8.87
N GLU A 314 -16.14 8.92 -9.74
CA GLU A 314 -16.77 7.92 -10.59
C GLU A 314 -15.81 7.35 -11.65
N ALA A 315 -14.92 8.17 -12.21
CA ALA A 315 -13.90 7.71 -13.15
C ALA A 315 -12.89 6.74 -12.50
N LEU A 316 -12.49 7.00 -11.26
CA LEU A 316 -11.61 6.10 -10.50
C LEU A 316 -12.30 4.77 -10.18
N LYS A 317 -13.58 4.79 -9.77
CA LYS A 317 -14.38 3.57 -9.58
C LYS A 317 -14.50 2.76 -10.88
N GLN A 318 -14.73 3.43 -12.01
CA GLN A 318 -14.77 2.76 -13.29
C GLN A 318 -13.43 2.16 -13.67
N GLY A 319 -12.30 2.86 -13.42
CA GLY A 319 -10.94 2.35 -13.61
C GLY A 319 -10.63 1.13 -12.75
N LEU A 320 -11.10 1.10 -11.51
CA LEU A 320 -11.03 -0.10 -10.66
C LEU A 320 -11.87 -1.24 -11.22
N LYS A 321 -13.08 -0.97 -11.71
CA LYS A 321 -14.00 -1.96 -12.24
C LYS A 321 -13.49 -2.63 -13.50
N ASP A 322 -12.99 -1.87 -14.45
CA ASP A 322 -12.54 -2.37 -15.75
C ASP A 322 -11.05 -2.82 -15.76
N GLY A 323 -10.34 -2.58 -14.66
CA GLY A 323 -8.95 -3.02 -14.47
C GLY A 323 -7.90 -2.07 -15.02
N THR A 324 -8.27 -0.87 -15.46
CA THR A 324 -7.31 0.17 -15.88
C THR A 324 -6.53 0.75 -14.70
N ILE A 325 -7.12 0.72 -13.49
CA ILE A 325 -6.42 0.97 -12.23
C ILE A 325 -6.27 -0.36 -11.51
N GLU A 326 -5.02 -0.79 -11.27
CA GLU A 326 -4.73 -2.15 -10.84
C GLU A 326 -4.63 -2.32 -9.33
N VAL A 327 -4.32 -1.26 -8.57
CA VAL A 327 -3.95 -1.36 -7.17
C VAL A 327 -4.80 -0.43 -6.30
N ILE A 328 -5.08 -0.88 -5.09
CA ILE A 328 -5.61 -0.07 -4.00
C ILE A 328 -4.56 -0.02 -2.91
N SER A 329 -4.01 1.18 -2.66
CA SER A 329 -3.05 1.49 -1.59
C SER A 329 -3.62 2.53 -0.65
N THR A 330 -2.97 2.81 0.47
CA THR A 330 -3.56 3.68 1.49
C THR A 330 -3.11 5.13 1.44
N ASP A 331 -1.90 5.40 1.02
CA ASP A 331 -1.20 6.65 1.34
C ASP A 331 -1.34 6.96 2.85
N HIS A 332 -1.05 5.95 3.69
CA HIS A 332 -1.12 6.13 5.14
C HIS A 332 -0.12 7.20 5.59
N ALA A 333 -0.64 8.39 5.86
CA ALA A 333 0.16 9.59 6.15
C ALA A 333 -0.20 10.18 7.53
N PRO A 334 0.31 9.58 8.62
CA PRO A 334 -0.01 9.98 10.00
C PRO A 334 0.61 11.33 10.36
N HIS A 335 -0.16 12.08 11.15
CA HIS A 335 0.23 13.34 11.77
C HIS A 335 -0.24 13.37 13.22
N SER A 336 0.49 14.12 14.06
CA SER A 336 0.06 14.35 15.44
C SER A 336 -1.21 15.19 15.50
N ALA A 337 -1.98 15.05 16.59
CA ALA A 337 -3.20 15.83 16.80
C ALA A 337 -2.93 17.36 16.78
N GLN A 338 -1.75 17.77 17.24
CA GLN A 338 -1.34 19.19 17.23
C GLN A 338 -1.11 19.73 15.83
N GLU A 339 -0.61 18.89 14.90
CA GLU A 339 -0.34 19.29 13.51
C GLU A 339 -1.62 19.35 12.67
N LYS A 340 -2.60 18.49 12.98
CA LYS A 340 -3.90 18.43 12.27
C LYS A 340 -4.97 19.29 12.94
N THR A 341 -4.63 20.53 13.30
CA THR A 341 -5.54 21.49 13.92
C THR A 341 -5.61 22.79 13.12
N GLY A 342 -6.65 23.57 13.37
CA GLY A 342 -6.85 24.88 12.72
C GLY A 342 -7.40 24.76 11.30
N SER A 343 -6.85 25.53 10.37
CA SER A 343 -7.30 25.57 8.98
C SER A 343 -6.52 24.59 8.09
N MET A 344 -7.19 24.00 7.11
CA MET A 344 -6.57 23.24 6.01
C MET A 344 -5.42 24.01 5.36
N LYS A 345 -5.50 25.34 5.29
CA LYS A 345 -4.42 26.15 4.70
C LYS A 345 -3.07 25.89 5.35
N ASN A 346 -3.02 25.74 6.68
CA ASN A 346 -1.79 25.63 7.45
C ASN A 346 -1.46 24.20 7.90
N ALA A 347 -2.46 23.31 7.97
CA ALA A 347 -2.27 21.92 8.38
C ALA A 347 -1.47 21.16 7.31
N PRO A 348 -0.68 20.14 7.68
CA PRO A 348 -0.01 19.26 6.73
C PRO A 348 -1.00 18.40 5.95
N PHE A 349 -0.62 17.99 4.73
CA PHE A 349 -1.34 17.02 3.93
C PHE A 349 -1.20 15.61 4.52
N GLY A 350 -2.25 14.79 4.37
CA GLY A 350 -2.26 13.38 4.70
C GLY A 350 -3.31 12.97 5.72
N ILE A 351 -3.77 11.73 5.59
CA ILE A 351 -4.67 11.04 6.51
C ILE A 351 -4.16 9.64 6.79
N VAL A 352 -4.62 9.00 7.86
CA VAL A 352 -4.31 7.59 8.12
C VAL A 352 -5.25 6.66 7.33
N GLY A 353 -4.73 5.54 6.82
CA GLY A 353 -5.48 4.63 5.94
C GLY A 353 -5.37 3.15 6.30
N LEU A 354 -4.27 2.69 6.91
CA LEU A 354 -3.97 1.26 7.09
C LEU A 354 -5.09 0.48 7.81
N GLU A 355 -5.65 1.04 8.87
CA GLU A 355 -6.70 0.37 9.67
C GLU A 355 -8.11 0.51 9.09
N THR A 356 -8.27 1.27 8.00
CA THR A 356 -9.57 1.57 7.39
C THR A 356 -9.71 1.13 5.94
N SER A 357 -8.60 0.85 5.24
CA SER A 357 -8.59 0.56 3.81
C SER A 357 -9.45 -0.66 3.45
N LEU A 358 -9.24 -1.80 4.10
CA LEU A 358 -10.00 -3.01 3.81
C LEU A 358 -11.50 -2.83 4.08
N PRO A 359 -11.95 -2.39 5.27
CA PRO A 359 -13.37 -2.23 5.53
C PRO A 359 -14.05 -1.19 4.64
N LEU A 360 -13.38 -0.08 4.32
CA LEU A 360 -13.90 0.92 3.39
C LEU A 360 -14.02 0.35 1.97
N THR A 361 -12.99 -0.33 1.46
CA THR A 361 -13.00 -0.96 0.13
C THR A 361 -14.09 -2.01 0.04
N TYR A 362 -14.22 -2.89 1.04
CA TYR A 362 -15.26 -3.91 1.07
C TYR A 362 -16.66 -3.29 1.04
N THR A 363 -16.91 -2.32 1.92
CA THR A 363 -18.24 -1.69 2.07
C THR A 363 -18.62 -0.84 0.86
N GLU A 364 -17.67 -0.04 0.34
CA GLU A 364 -17.96 0.94 -0.70
C GLU A 364 -17.86 0.39 -2.13
N LEU A 365 -17.10 -0.67 -2.33
CA LEU A 365 -16.93 -1.24 -3.67
C LEU A 365 -17.54 -2.63 -3.80
N VAL A 366 -17.31 -3.55 -2.84
CA VAL A 366 -17.78 -4.93 -2.97
C VAL A 366 -19.26 -5.06 -2.63
N GLU A 367 -19.73 -4.53 -1.48
CA GLU A 367 -21.15 -4.59 -1.11
C GLU A 367 -22.06 -3.77 -2.02
N LYS A 368 -21.49 -2.76 -2.71
CA LYS A 368 -22.21 -1.93 -3.68
C LYS A 368 -22.08 -2.45 -5.13
N ASP A 369 -21.56 -3.66 -5.33
CA ASP A 369 -21.39 -4.30 -6.63
C ASP A 369 -20.59 -3.45 -7.66
N VAL A 370 -19.71 -2.57 -7.21
CA VAL A 370 -18.78 -1.82 -8.08
C VAL A 370 -17.71 -2.76 -8.61
N ILE A 371 -17.09 -3.55 -7.72
CA ILE A 371 -16.13 -4.61 -8.04
C ILE A 371 -16.52 -5.91 -7.33
N THR A 372 -16.06 -7.03 -7.86
CA THR A 372 -16.23 -8.34 -7.20
C THR A 372 -15.25 -8.49 -6.02
N LEU A 373 -15.56 -9.39 -5.09
CA LEU A 373 -14.67 -9.74 -4.00
C LEU A 373 -13.29 -10.22 -4.51
N LYS A 374 -13.28 -11.00 -5.60
CA LYS A 374 -12.03 -11.45 -6.23
C LYS A 374 -11.21 -10.30 -6.81
N GLN A 375 -11.85 -9.30 -7.44
CA GLN A 375 -11.16 -8.09 -7.90
C GLN A 375 -10.58 -7.28 -6.73
N MET A 376 -11.27 -7.21 -5.58
CA MET A 376 -10.70 -6.60 -4.38
C MET A 376 -9.42 -7.31 -3.94
N VAL A 377 -9.44 -8.64 -3.84
CA VAL A 377 -8.26 -9.46 -3.49
C VAL A 377 -7.15 -9.28 -4.53
N GLU A 378 -7.48 -9.23 -5.80
CA GLU A 378 -6.51 -8.99 -6.87
C GLU A 378 -5.79 -7.64 -6.68
N LYS A 379 -6.54 -6.57 -6.42
CA LYS A 379 -6.04 -5.20 -6.33
C LYS A 379 -5.29 -4.91 -5.02
N MET A 380 -5.61 -5.60 -3.95
CA MET A 380 -4.98 -5.38 -2.65
C MET A 380 -3.87 -6.40 -2.32
N CYS A 381 -3.79 -7.53 -3.04
CA CYS A 381 -2.84 -8.59 -2.72
C CYS A 381 -2.00 -9.00 -3.94
N LEU A 382 -2.62 -9.48 -5.02
CA LEU A 382 -1.93 -10.10 -6.15
C LEU A 382 -1.19 -9.08 -7.02
N ASN A 383 -1.87 -7.99 -7.44
CA ASN A 383 -1.27 -6.99 -8.32
C ASN A 383 -0.10 -6.25 -7.66
N PRO A 384 -0.20 -5.79 -6.38
CA PRO A 384 0.96 -5.23 -5.69
C PRO A 384 2.16 -6.18 -5.63
N ALA A 385 1.91 -7.48 -5.39
CA ALA A 385 2.96 -8.50 -5.39
C ALA A 385 3.65 -8.62 -6.76
N LYS A 386 2.86 -8.62 -7.85
CA LYS A 386 3.39 -8.68 -9.22
C LYS A 386 4.25 -7.45 -9.56
N ILE A 387 3.81 -6.24 -9.19
CA ILE A 387 4.54 -5.00 -9.45
C ILE A 387 5.92 -5.03 -8.79
N LEU A 388 6.00 -5.58 -7.57
CA LEU A 388 7.25 -5.68 -6.83
C LEU A 388 8.04 -6.97 -7.09
N GLY A 389 7.51 -7.90 -7.91
CA GLY A 389 8.14 -9.20 -8.13
C GLY A 389 8.21 -10.09 -6.87
N LEU A 390 7.26 -9.96 -5.95
CA LEU A 390 7.24 -10.71 -4.69
C LEU A 390 6.54 -12.07 -4.86
N ASP A 391 7.08 -13.10 -4.21
CA ASP A 391 6.47 -14.42 -4.11
C ASP A 391 5.41 -14.47 -2.99
N ARG A 392 4.41 -13.56 -3.05
CA ARG A 392 3.37 -13.32 -2.05
C ARG A 392 2.06 -12.94 -2.73
N GLY A 393 1.03 -12.58 -1.96
CA GLY A 393 -0.26 -12.13 -2.49
C GLY A 393 -1.15 -13.25 -3.05
N THR A 394 -0.87 -14.52 -2.68
CA THR A 394 -1.62 -15.72 -3.05
C THR A 394 -1.70 -16.69 -1.87
N LEU A 395 -2.68 -17.60 -1.93
CA LEU A 395 -2.81 -18.71 -0.99
C LEU A 395 -2.33 -20.04 -1.58
N GLN A 396 -1.55 -20.03 -2.66
CA GLN A 396 -1.07 -21.27 -3.27
C GLN A 396 -0.19 -22.07 -2.31
N LYS A 397 -0.33 -23.40 -2.40
CA LYS A 397 0.52 -24.32 -1.65
C LYS A 397 2.01 -24.07 -1.96
N GLY A 398 2.81 -24.00 -0.91
CA GLY A 398 4.26 -23.77 -0.96
C GLY A 398 4.66 -22.29 -0.88
N HIS A 399 3.72 -21.36 -1.05
CA HIS A 399 3.97 -19.93 -0.88
C HIS A 399 4.01 -19.53 0.60
N PRO A 400 4.61 -18.38 0.94
CA PRO A 400 4.61 -17.84 2.30
C PRO A 400 3.20 -17.75 2.89
N ALA A 401 3.06 -18.11 4.16
CA ALA A 401 1.79 -18.12 4.87
C ALA A 401 1.39 -16.71 5.36
N ASP A 402 1.11 -15.83 4.40
CA ASP A 402 0.53 -14.51 4.62
C ASP A 402 -0.97 -14.60 4.39
N VAL A 403 -1.73 -14.66 5.48
CA VAL A 403 -3.18 -14.95 5.45
C VAL A 403 -3.92 -14.02 6.38
N ILE A 404 -5.07 -13.51 5.94
CA ILE A 404 -5.99 -12.77 6.81
C ILE A 404 -7.36 -13.45 6.89
N ILE A 405 -7.98 -13.33 8.06
CA ILE A 405 -9.34 -13.79 8.32
C ILE A 405 -10.20 -12.57 8.63
N VAL A 406 -11.28 -12.41 7.87
CA VAL A 406 -12.10 -11.20 7.88
C VAL A 406 -13.58 -11.55 8.14
N ASP A 407 -14.20 -10.83 9.06
CA ASP A 407 -15.65 -10.85 9.23
C ASP A 407 -16.31 -9.85 8.29
N THR A 408 -17.03 -10.35 7.30
CA THR A 408 -17.73 -9.54 6.30
C THR A 408 -19.22 -9.32 6.65
N GLU A 409 -19.72 -9.92 7.72
CA GLU A 409 -21.13 -9.84 8.10
C GLU A 409 -21.40 -8.76 9.16
N GLN A 410 -20.47 -8.61 10.11
CA GLN A 410 -20.63 -7.68 11.23
C GLN A 410 -20.39 -6.24 10.78
N GLU A 411 -21.45 -5.39 10.85
CA GLU A 411 -21.31 -3.94 10.75
C GLU A 411 -20.75 -3.36 12.05
N TYR A 412 -19.81 -2.41 11.93
CA TYR A 412 -19.26 -1.66 13.06
C TYR A 412 -18.94 -0.22 12.64
N ALA A 413 -18.80 0.67 13.63
CA ALA A 413 -18.37 2.03 13.38
C ALA A 413 -16.84 2.13 13.49
N ILE A 414 -16.22 2.83 12.55
CA ILE A 414 -14.82 3.24 12.66
C ILE A 414 -14.69 4.16 13.89
N ASP A 415 -13.80 3.81 14.80
CA ASP A 415 -13.47 4.62 15.98
C ASP A 415 -11.97 4.95 15.95
N LYS A 416 -11.64 6.17 15.56
CA LYS A 416 -10.24 6.61 15.46
C LYS A 416 -9.48 6.55 16.78
N ASN A 417 -10.20 6.57 17.93
CA ASN A 417 -9.57 6.48 19.25
C ASN A 417 -9.07 5.06 19.57
N LYS A 418 -9.52 4.07 18.80
CA LYS A 418 -9.05 2.69 18.87
C LYS A 418 -7.91 2.38 17.91
N PHE A 419 -7.47 3.32 17.09
CA PHE A 419 -6.36 3.09 16.16
C PHE A 419 -5.07 2.78 16.91
N VAL A 420 -4.27 1.88 16.33
CA VAL A 420 -2.93 1.52 16.82
C VAL A 420 -1.87 2.47 16.27
N SER A 421 -2.09 3.04 15.09
CA SER A 421 -1.33 4.15 14.57
C SER A 421 -1.26 5.29 15.58
N LYS A 422 -0.14 6.00 15.65
CA LYS A 422 -0.03 7.24 16.44
C LYS A 422 -0.88 8.37 15.86
N GLY A 423 -1.10 8.35 14.54
CA GLY A 423 -1.99 9.29 13.85
C GLY A 423 -3.45 8.88 13.98
N HIS A 424 -4.32 9.86 14.25
CA HIS A 424 -5.78 9.67 14.29
C HIS A 424 -6.49 10.61 13.31
N ASN A 425 -5.75 11.14 12.34
CA ASN A 425 -6.21 12.12 11.35
C ASN A 425 -6.95 11.39 10.22
N THR A 426 -8.28 11.30 10.35
CA THR A 426 -9.14 10.64 9.37
C THR A 426 -10.50 11.32 9.27
N PRO A 427 -11.09 11.45 8.07
CA PRO A 427 -12.47 11.89 7.88
C PRO A 427 -13.49 10.78 8.10
N PHE A 428 -13.05 9.52 8.27
CA PHE A 428 -13.93 8.35 8.33
C PHE A 428 -14.36 7.97 9.76
N ASP A 429 -14.07 8.80 10.76
CA ASP A 429 -14.50 8.55 12.14
C ASP A 429 -16.04 8.45 12.24
N GLY A 430 -16.55 7.40 12.87
CA GLY A 430 -17.98 7.12 12.99
C GLY A 430 -18.63 6.48 11.75
N TRP A 431 -17.92 6.27 10.64
CA TRP A 431 -18.47 5.59 9.47
C TRP A 431 -18.78 4.14 9.79
N LYS A 432 -19.95 3.69 9.33
CA LYS A 432 -20.37 2.30 9.44
C LYS A 432 -19.82 1.49 8.30
N VAL A 433 -19.12 0.41 8.62
CA VAL A 433 -18.43 -0.44 7.66
C VAL A 433 -18.56 -1.91 8.04
N LYS A 434 -18.32 -2.79 7.07
CA LYS A 434 -18.09 -4.23 7.23
C LYS A 434 -16.66 -4.58 6.80
N GLY A 435 -16.24 -5.82 7.02
CA GLY A 435 -14.87 -6.23 6.69
C GLY A 435 -13.91 -6.08 7.87
N LYS A 436 -14.32 -6.52 9.04
CA LYS A 436 -13.51 -6.49 10.27
C LYS A 436 -12.44 -7.56 10.24
N VAL A 437 -11.17 -7.16 10.33
CA VAL A 437 -10.05 -8.11 10.43
C VAL A 437 -10.07 -8.81 11.80
N LEU A 438 -10.06 -10.14 11.77
CA LEU A 438 -10.04 -10.98 12.97
C LEU A 438 -8.66 -11.49 13.27
N TYR A 439 -7.94 -11.94 12.23
CA TYR A 439 -6.56 -12.41 12.32
C TYR A 439 -5.76 -11.90 11.15
N THR A 440 -4.51 -11.56 11.41
CA THR A 440 -3.46 -11.36 10.40
C THR A 440 -2.31 -12.29 10.75
N ILE A 441 -1.94 -13.09 9.77
CA ILE A 441 -0.88 -14.08 9.84
C ILE A 441 0.16 -13.68 8.80
N CYS A 442 1.42 -13.55 9.20
CA CYS A 442 2.55 -13.19 8.35
C CYS A 442 3.65 -14.24 8.55
N ASP A 443 4.13 -14.84 7.45
CA ASP A 443 5.08 -15.99 7.49
C ASP A 443 4.66 -17.07 8.50
N GLY A 444 3.36 -17.41 8.55
CA GLY A 444 2.81 -18.42 9.46
C GLY A 444 2.68 -17.99 10.92
N LYS A 445 3.02 -16.75 11.27
CA LYS A 445 2.93 -16.23 12.64
C LYS A 445 1.73 -15.29 12.78
N ILE A 446 0.93 -15.46 13.83
CA ILE A 446 -0.17 -14.55 14.13
C ILE A 446 0.44 -13.24 14.63
N VAL A 447 0.37 -12.20 13.79
CA VAL A 447 0.86 -10.85 14.10
C VAL A 447 -0.22 -9.92 14.62
N PHE A 448 -1.49 -10.28 14.37
CA PHE A 448 -2.66 -9.61 14.95
C PHE A 448 -3.77 -10.62 15.20
N LYS A 449 -4.42 -10.50 16.37
CA LYS A 449 -5.67 -11.18 16.74
C LYS A 449 -6.60 -10.13 17.36
N ASN A 450 -7.83 -10.04 16.84
CA ASN A 450 -8.86 -9.18 17.43
C ASN A 450 -9.29 -9.74 18.79
N GLN A 451 -9.14 -8.95 19.85
CA GLN A 451 -9.40 -9.39 21.23
C GLN A 451 -10.90 -9.49 21.58
N GLU A 452 -11.78 -8.95 20.73
CA GLU A 452 -13.25 -9.06 20.93
C GLU A 452 -13.79 -10.47 20.57
N GLU A 453 -12.99 -11.31 19.92
CA GLU A 453 -13.35 -12.73 19.70
C GLU A 453 -13.04 -13.57 20.95
N LYS A 454 -14.11 -14.12 21.53
CA LYS A 454 -13.98 -15.14 22.57
C LYS A 454 -13.33 -16.38 21.97
N GLU A 455 -12.35 -16.96 22.67
CA GLU A 455 -11.85 -18.30 22.34
C GLU A 455 -13.03 -19.29 22.44
N SER A 456 -13.41 -19.86 21.31
CA SER A 456 -14.41 -20.90 21.21
C SER A 456 -13.82 -22.27 21.52
#